data_a267db42f61d03cdaa635911b966f287
#
_entry.id   a267db42f61d03cdaa635911b966f287
#
_cell.length_a   1.000
_cell.length_b   1.000
_cell.length_c   1.000
_cell.angle_alpha   90.00
_cell.angle_beta   90.00
_cell.angle_gamma   90.00
#
_symmetry.space_group_name_H-M   'P 1'
#
loop_
_entity.id
_entity.type
_entity.pdbx_description
1 polymer ?
#
loop_
_entity_poly.entity_id
_entity_poly.type
_entity_poly.pdbx_seq_one_letter_code
_entity_poly.pdbx_strand_id
1 'polypeptide(L)'
;MSELSIKVTIGGRSYPLTIHRSEEERIRKAVSEIDKNIKELKNNYAVVDMQDLLAMTALEYATDSVKQNNSVEFDHLSKEIIQLRDELDLNLNK
;
A
#
# COMPACT_ATOMS: atom_id res chain seq x y z
N MET A 1 -9.57 22.93 -2.73
CA MET A 1 -9.76 23.19 -1.77
C MET A 1 -9.57 22.29 -0.79
N SER A 2 -9.57 21.20 -0.90
CA SER A 2 -9.33 20.27 0.14
C SER A 2 -7.94 19.71 0.11
N GLU A 3 -7.00 20.44 -0.37
CA GLU A 3 -5.63 19.95 -0.41
C GLU A 3 -4.88 20.31 0.85
N LEU A 4 -3.97 19.45 1.22
CA LEU A 4 -3.18 19.61 2.41
C LEU A 4 -1.77 19.16 2.12
N SER A 5 -0.81 19.95 2.54
CA SER A 5 0.60 19.58 2.39
C SER A 5 1.08 19.00 3.70
N ILE A 6 1.59 17.80 3.66
CA ILE A 6 2.12 17.17 4.86
C ILE A 6 3.49 16.61 4.56
N LYS A 7 4.19 16.24 5.61
CA LYS A 7 5.50 15.64 5.47
C LYS A 7 5.46 14.31 6.19
N VAL A 8 5.87 13.25 5.53
CA VAL A 8 5.90 11.93 6.15
C VAL A 8 7.33 11.42 6.14
N THR A 9 7.65 10.61 7.11
CA THR A 9 8.97 10.02 7.23
C THR A 9 8.86 8.53 6.97
N ILE A 10 9.58 8.07 5.97
CA ILE A 10 9.58 6.66 5.59
C ILE A 10 11.02 6.24 5.41
N GLY A 11 11.41 5.18 6.14
CA GLY A 11 12.76 4.68 5.99
C GLY A 11 13.82 5.69 6.40
N GLY A 12 13.47 6.57 7.31
CA GLY A 12 14.42 7.55 7.81
C GLY A 12 14.51 8.82 6.99
N ARG A 13 13.72 8.94 5.95
CA ARG A 13 13.74 10.12 5.11
C ARG A 13 12.37 10.78 5.11
N SER A 14 12.37 12.11 5.00
CA SER A 14 11.13 12.87 4.97
C SER A 14 10.72 13.18 3.56
N TYR A 15 9.45 13.04 3.29
CA TYR A 15 8.90 13.29 1.97
C TYR A 15 7.72 14.24 2.06
N PRO A 16 7.70 15.31 1.26
CA PRO A 16 6.54 16.19 1.25
C PRO A 16 5.47 15.62 0.33
N LEU A 17 4.25 15.67 0.78
CA LEU A 17 3.12 15.16 0.01
C LEU A 17 2.03 16.20 -0.02
N THR A 18 1.35 16.29 -1.15
CA THR A 18 0.14 17.08 -1.25
C THR A 18 -1.00 16.10 -1.44
N ILE A 19 -1.93 16.12 -0.51
CA ILE A 19 -3.01 15.15 -0.49
C ILE A 19 -4.31 15.87 -0.23
N HIS A 20 -5.42 15.16 -0.37
CA HIS A 20 -6.70 15.69 0.06
C HIS A 20 -6.78 15.55 1.57
N ARG A 21 -7.43 16.50 2.20
CA ARG A 21 -7.57 16.45 3.66
C ARG A 21 -8.21 15.16 4.12
N SER A 22 -9.13 14.65 3.33
CA SER A 22 -9.84 13.44 3.71
C SER A 22 -8.93 12.21 3.71
N GLU A 23 -7.76 12.33 3.13
CA GLU A 23 -6.83 11.20 3.06
C GLU A 23 -5.78 11.21 4.15
N GLU A 24 -5.71 12.29 4.91
CA GLU A 24 -4.58 12.46 5.83
C GLU A 24 -4.48 11.31 6.82
N GLU A 25 -5.57 10.97 7.46
CA GLU A 25 -5.53 9.94 8.48
C GLU A 25 -5.11 8.60 7.89
N ARG A 26 -5.64 8.29 6.73
CA ARG A 26 -5.34 7.02 6.08
C ARG A 26 -3.88 6.95 5.67
N ILE A 27 -3.34 8.05 5.16
CA ILE A 27 -1.96 8.08 4.74
C ILE A 27 -1.02 7.98 5.93
N ARG A 28 -1.31 8.68 7.01
CA ARG A 28 -0.47 8.61 8.19
C ARG A 28 -0.49 7.21 8.80
N LYS A 29 -1.64 6.56 8.74
CA LYS A 29 -1.74 5.21 9.22
C LYS A 29 -0.92 4.27 8.35
N ALA A 30 -0.97 4.48 7.03
CA ALA A 30 -0.19 3.65 6.11
C ALA A 30 1.30 3.81 6.36
N VAL A 31 1.75 5.04 6.60
CA VAL A 31 3.15 5.28 6.89
C VAL A 31 3.57 4.56 8.16
N SER A 32 2.71 4.60 9.17
CA SER A 32 2.98 3.92 10.41
C SER A 32 3.10 2.41 10.21
N GLU A 33 2.26 1.86 9.36
CA GLU A 33 2.32 0.44 9.06
C GLU A 33 3.61 0.07 8.34
N ILE A 34 4.05 0.92 7.44
CA ILE A 34 5.30 0.67 6.75
C ILE A 34 6.47 0.65 7.74
N ASP A 35 6.51 1.63 8.64
CA ASP A 35 7.58 1.68 9.63
C ASP A 35 7.56 0.45 10.53
N LYS A 36 6.39 0.02 10.91
CA LYS A 36 6.25 -1.14 11.74
C LYS A 36 6.79 -2.37 11.02
N ASN A 37 6.46 -2.49 9.75
CA ASN A 37 6.91 -3.64 8.97
C ASN A 37 8.42 -3.64 8.81
N ILE A 38 8.99 -2.45 8.60
CA ILE A 38 10.44 -2.33 8.49
C ILE A 38 11.11 -2.82 9.76
N LYS A 39 10.57 -2.42 10.91
CA LYS A 39 11.14 -2.83 12.18
C LYS A 39 11.04 -4.34 12.37
N GLU A 40 9.94 -4.91 11.98
CA GLU A 40 9.78 -6.36 12.09
C GLU A 40 10.75 -7.10 11.20
N LEU A 41 10.97 -6.59 10.00
CA LEU A 41 11.93 -7.22 9.10
C LEU A 41 13.33 -7.12 9.66
N LYS A 42 13.68 -6.00 10.24
CA LYS A 42 15.00 -5.84 10.85
C LYS A 42 15.19 -6.82 11.99
N ASN A 43 14.18 -7.04 12.77
CA ASN A 43 14.29 -7.93 13.92
C ASN A 43 14.33 -9.39 13.53
N ASN A 44 13.64 -9.74 12.47
CA ASN A 44 13.51 -11.14 12.09
C ASN A 44 14.54 -11.62 11.08
N TYR A 45 15.17 -10.70 10.39
CA TYR A 45 16.13 -11.05 9.36
C TYR A 45 17.39 -10.23 9.55
N ALA A 46 18.50 -10.78 9.11
CA ALA A 46 19.77 -10.07 9.23
C ALA A 46 19.93 -9.10 8.08
N VAL A 47 18.96 -8.21 7.90
CA VAL A 47 18.98 -7.23 6.84
C VAL A 47 19.03 -5.86 7.47
N VAL A 48 20.06 -5.08 7.13
CA VAL A 48 20.20 -3.74 7.68
C VAL A 48 20.14 -2.65 6.65
N ASP A 49 20.23 -3.00 5.38
CA ASP A 49 20.19 -2.00 4.33
C ASP A 49 18.75 -1.54 4.15
N MET A 50 18.54 -0.23 4.28
CA MET A 50 17.19 0.32 4.21
C MET A 50 16.55 0.07 2.86
N GLN A 51 17.33 0.11 1.80
CA GLN A 51 16.76 -0.15 0.48
C GLN A 51 16.20 -1.56 0.40
N ASP A 52 16.92 -2.53 0.95
CA ASP A 52 16.43 -3.90 0.96
C ASP A 52 15.19 -4.04 1.83
N LEU A 53 15.18 -3.36 2.96
CA LEU A 53 14.03 -3.41 3.85
C LEU A 53 12.80 -2.82 3.18
N LEU A 54 12.97 -1.72 2.47
CA LEU A 54 11.86 -1.12 1.76
C LEU A 54 11.40 -2.00 0.61
N ALA A 55 12.34 -2.61 -0.09
CA ALA A 55 11.97 -3.50 -1.19
C ALA A 55 11.19 -4.70 -0.68
N MET A 56 11.61 -5.28 0.44
CA MET A 56 10.89 -6.41 1.02
C MET A 56 9.53 -5.99 1.54
N THR A 57 9.44 -4.79 2.11
CA THR A 57 8.16 -4.26 2.56
C THR A 57 7.22 -4.08 1.39
N ALA A 58 7.73 -3.52 0.30
CA ALA A 58 6.91 -3.33 -0.89
C ALA A 58 6.44 -4.67 -1.44
N LEU A 59 7.31 -5.65 -1.44
CA LEU A 59 6.93 -6.97 -1.92
C LEU A 59 5.83 -7.58 -1.07
N GLU A 60 5.93 -7.42 0.24
CA GLU A 60 4.91 -7.95 1.13
C GLU A 60 3.56 -7.31 0.87
N TYR A 61 3.54 -5.99 0.76
CA TYR A 61 2.28 -5.31 0.52
C TYR A 61 1.71 -5.63 -0.86
N ALA A 62 2.57 -5.74 -1.85
CA ALA A 62 2.10 -6.09 -3.18
C ALA A 62 1.56 -7.52 -3.21
N THR A 63 2.23 -8.42 -2.51
CA THR A 63 1.77 -9.79 -2.44
C THR A 63 0.42 -9.88 -1.77
N ASP A 64 0.25 -9.14 -0.68
CA ASP A 64 -1.03 -9.13 0.02
C ASP A 64 -2.12 -8.53 -0.86
N SER A 65 -1.77 -7.51 -1.62
CA SER A 65 -2.75 -6.87 -2.49
C SER A 65 -3.22 -7.84 -3.57
N VAL A 66 -2.30 -8.58 -4.17
CA VAL A 66 -2.66 -9.57 -5.18
C VAL A 66 -3.53 -10.66 -4.56
N LYS A 67 -3.16 -11.09 -3.36
CA LYS A 67 -3.92 -12.12 -2.67
C LYS A 67 -5.32 -11.65 -2.35
N GLN A 68 -5.44 -10.40 -1.88
CA GLN A 68 -6.73 -9.85 -1.57
C GLN A 68 -7.60 -9.69 -2.81
N ASN A 69 -6.99 -9.27 -3.89
CA ASN A 69 -7.73 -9.13 -5.14
C ASN A 69 -8.25 -10.48 -5.58
N ASN A 70 -7.44 -11.52 -5.45
CA ASN A 70 -7.89 -12.85 -5.81
C ASN A 70 -9.00 -13.33 -4.89
N SER A 71 -8.89 -13.01 -3.61
CA SER A 71 -9.94 -13.36 -2.67
C SER A 71 -11.24 -12.65 -2.98
N VAL A 72 -11.15 -11.38 -3.29
CA VAL A 72 -12.32 -10.61 -3.63
C VAL A 72 -12.96 -11.19 -4.88
N GLU A 73 -12.15 -11.51 -5.84
CA GLU A 73 -12.64 -12.10 -7.06
C GLU A 73 -13.39 -13.38 -6.77
N PHE A 74 -12.81 -14.20 -5.92
CA PHE A 74 -13.43 -15.44 -5.57
C PHE A 74 -14.73 -15.23 -4.81
N ASP A 75 -14.70 -14.37 -3.82
CA ASP A 75 -15.84 -14.13 -2.96
C ASP A 75 -17.00 -13.51 -3.69
N HIS A 76 -16.72 -12.61 -4.59
CA HIS A 76 -17.77 -11.87 -5.27
C HIS A 76 -17.95 -12.28 -6.70
N LEU A 77 -17.48 -13.47 -6.99
CA LEU A 77 -17.53 -13.93 -8.33
C LEU A 77 -18.90 -13.87 -8.91
N SER A 78 -19.88 -14.16 -8.16
CA SER A 78 -21.23 -14.20 -8.67
C SER A 78 -21.99 -12.93 -8.39
N LYS A 79 -21.33 -11.88 -8.02
CA LYS A 79 -22.01 -10.65 -7.67
C LYS A 79 -21.72 -9.57 -8.67
N GLU A 80 -22.23 -8.39 -8.39
CA GLU A 80 -22.03 -7.28 -9.31
C GLU A 80 -20.57 -6.91 -9.45
N ILE A 81 -19.75 -7.38 -8.55
CA ILE A 81 -18.33 -7.09 -8.58
C ILE A 81 -17.69 -7.63 -9.87
N ILE A 82 -18.16 -8.70 -10.36
CA ILE A 82 -17.63 -9.25 -11.58
C ILE A 82 -17.74 -8.26 -12.70
N GLN A 83 -18.89 -7.64 -12.81
CA GLN A 83 -19.11 -6.70 -13.85
C GLN A 83 -18.16 -5.50 -13.73
N LEU A 84 -18.01 -5.00 -12.53
CA LEU A 84 -17.11 -3.90 -12.29
C LEU A 84 -15.69 -4.28 -12.62
N ARG A 85 -15.31 -5.46 -12.27
CA ARG A 85 -14.00 -5.92 -12.52
C ARG A 85 -13.70 -6.02 -14.00
N ASP A 86 -14.66 -6.51 -14.76
CA ASP A 86 -14.49 -6.59 -16.20
C ASP A 86 -14.25 -5.23 -16.79
N GLU A 87 -14.96 -4.23 -16.34
CA GLU A 87 -14.77 -2.88 -16.82
C GLU A 87 -13.38 -2.37 -16.49
N LEU A 88 -12.92 -2.64 -15.31
CA LEU A 88 -11.60 -2.22 -14.92
C LEU A 88 -10.53 -2.94 -15.72
N ASP A 89 -10.72 -4.19 -15.96
CA ASP A 89 -9.77 -4.93 -16.74
C ASP A 89 -9.64 -4.39 -18.14
N LEU A 90 -10.74 -4.03 -18.72
CA LEU A 90 -10.68 -3.45 -20.05
C LEU A 90 -9.89 -2.17 -20.07
N ASN A 91 -9.94 -1.43 -19.00
CA ASN A 91 -9.22 -0.17 -18.93
C ASN A 91 -7.79 -0.31 -18.50
N LEU A 92 -7.53 -1.21 -17.59
CA LEU A 92 -6.23 -1.31 -17.03
C LEU A 92 -5.36 -2.34 -17.62
N ASN A 93 -5.99 -3.40 -18.09
CA ASN A 93 -5.20 -4.38 -18.52
C ASN A 93 -4.81 -4.25 -19.75
N LYS A 94 -4.60 -3.75 -19.93
CA LYS A 94 -4.24 -3.59 -21.03
C LYS A 94 -3.31 -3.54 -21.10
#